data_7dbf1635c0c9f6f05089098d3c582431
#
_entry.id   7dbf1635c0c9f6f05089098d3c582431
#
_cell.length_a   1.000
_cell.length_b   1.000
_cell.length_c   1.000
_cell.angle_alpha   90.00
_cell.angle_beta   90.00
_cell.angle_gamma   90.00
#
_symmetry.space_group_name_H-M   'P 1'
#
loop_
_entity.id
_entity.type
_entity.pdbx_description
1 polymer ?
#
loop_
_entity_poly.entity_id
_entity_poly.type
_entity_poly.pdbx_seq_one_letter_code
_entity_poly.pdbx_strand_id
1 'polypeptide(L)'
;MRKYIIITGAGSGIGAATTKAFLDDGYHVGLIGRRTEALEATANGHNNALILPCDVADPAAVENAFATALAAWGRLDTLFNNAGIGSFSTTIDEIPVPTWLDVVSINLTGSFLCARASFKIMRNQSPQGGRIINNGS
;
A
#
# COMPACT_ATOMS: atom_id res chain seq x y z
N MET A 1 -5.07 -15.46 -16.64
CA MET A 1 -5.97 -14.86 -15.62
C MET A 1 -5.37 -13.58 -15.07
N ARG A 2 -6.13 -12.50 -15.03
CA ARG A 2 -5.67 -11.23 -14.48
C ARG A 2 -5.60 -11.31 -12.95
N LYS A 3 -4.54 -10.75 -12.38
CA LYS A 3 -4.35 -10.67 -10.92
C LYS A 3 -4.08 -9.23 -10.52
N TYR A 4 -4.59 -8.85 -9.38
CA TYR A 4 -4.60 -7.48 -8.89
C TYR A 4 -3.99 -7.40 -7.51
N ILE A 5 -2.97 -6.56 -7.37
CA ILE A 5 -2.27 -6.32 -6.12
C ILE A 5 -2.21 -4.83 -5.80
N ILE A 6 -2.41 -4.47 -4.54
CA ILE A 6 -2.10 -3.14 -4.03
C ILE A 6 -0.82 -3.23 -3.20
N ILE A 7 0.11 -2.30 -3.46
CA ILE A 7 1.39 -2.20 -2.75
C ILE A 7 1.45 -0.83 -2.09
N THR A 8 1.57 -0.79 -0.78
CA THR A 8 1.77 0.47 -0.04
C THR A 8 3.26 0.77 0.08
N GLY A 9 3.61 2.05 0.16
CA GLY A 9 5.00 2.46 0.12
C GLY A 9 5.66 2.18 -1.22
N ALA A 10 4.89 2.25 -2.30
CA ALA A 10 5.33 1.84 -3.64
C ALA A 10 6.30 2.82 -4.32
N GLY A 11 6.48 4.01 -3.76
CA GLY A 11 7.30 5.06 -4.37
C GLY A 11 8.79 4.92 -4.13
N SER A 12 9.25 4.01 -3.28
CA SER A 12 10.67 3.89 -2.94
C SER A 12 11.00 2.50 -2.40
N GLY A 13 12.29 2.19 -2.32
CA GLY A 13 12.85 1.03 -1.64
C GLY A 13 12.22 -0.31 -2.05
N ILE A 14 11.87 -1.11 -1.05
CA ILE A 14 11.29 -2.44 -1.24
C ILE A 14 9.97 -2.36 -2.00
N GLY A 15 9.12 -1.38 -1.68
CA GLY A 15 7.84 -1.21 -2.36
C GLY A 15 7.99 -0.94 -3.85
N ALA A 16 8.95 -0.08 -4.24
CA ALA A 16 9.22 0.21 -5.63
C ALA A 16 9.77 -1.02 -6.38
N ALA A 17 10.70 -1.75 -5.78
CA ALA A 17 11.27 -2.96 -6.36
C ALA A 17 10.21 -4.05 -6.53
N THR A 18 9.36 -4.24 -5.52
CA THR A 18 8.26 -5.20 -5.55
C THR A 18 7.24 -4.83 -6.63
N THR A 19 6.90 -3.55 -6.75
CA THR A 19 5.99 -3.06 -7.79
C THR A 19 6.50 -3.44 -9.18
N LYS A 20 7.77 -3.18 -9.46
CA LYS A 20 8.37 -3.50 -10.76
C LYS A 20 8.31 -5.00 -11.04
N ALA A 21 8.61 -5.83 -10.06
CA ALA A 21 8.57 -7.29 -10.20
C ALA A 21 7.17 -7.79 -10.54
N PHE A 22 6.14 -7.26 -9.86
CA PHE A 22 4.76 -7.66 -10.14
C PHE A 22 4.26 -7.15 -11.50
N LEU A 23 4.63 -5.93 -11.88
CA LEU A 23 4.30 -5.42 -13.22
C LEU A 23 4.93 -6.28 -14.32
N ASP A 24 6.20 -6.65 -14.15
CA ASP A 24 6.92 -7.51 -15.09
C ASP A 24 6.29 -8.91 -15.19
N ASP A 25 5.68 -9.38 -14.12
CA ASP A 25 4.98 -10.68 -14.08
C ASP A 25 3.52 -10.60 -14.58
N GLY A 26 3.10 -9.46 -15.07
CA GLY A 26 1.79 -9.27 -15.69
C GLY A 26 0.66 -8.91 -14.73
N TYR A 27 0.95 -8.65 -13.47
CA TYR A 27 -0.06 -8.18 -12.52
C TYR A 27 -0.50 -6.75 -12.83
N HIS A 28 -1.75 -6.46 -12.49
CA HIS A 28 -2.19 -5.08 -12.32
C HIS A 28 -1.82 -4.64 -10.91
N VAL A 29 -1.13 -3.52 -10.80
CA VAL A 29 -0.59 -3.04 -9.52
C VAL A 29 -1.15 -1.68 -9.18
N GLY A 30 -1.76 -1.55 -8.02
CA GLY A 30 -2.13 -0.27 -7.41
C GLY A 30 -0.98 0.22 -6.53
N LEU A 31 -0.43 1.37 -6.87
CA LEU A 31 0.69 1.97 -6.17
C LEU A 31 0.18 3.01 -5.17
N ILE A 32 0.28 2.70 -3.89
CA ILE A 32 -0.09 3.62 -2.81
C ILE A 32 1.16 4.26 -2.22
N GLY A 33 1.11 5.57 -2.08
CA GLY A 33 2.14 6.40 -1.46
C GLY A 33 1.69 7.85 -1.41
N ARG A 34 2.41 8.68 -0.67
CA ARG A 34 2.02 10.08 -0.49
C ARG A 34 2.43 10.99 -1.64
N ARG A 35 3.51 10.64 -2.37
CA ARG A 35 4.07 11.47 -3.43
C ARG A 35 3.76 10.88 -4.79
N THR A 36 2.88 11.55 -5.52
CA THR A 36 2.44 11.11 -6.86
C THR A 36 3.62 10.94 -7.82
N GLU A 37 4.56 11.87 -7.85
CA GLU A 37 5.72 11.81 -8.74
C GLU A 37 6.62 10.60 -8.47
N ALA A 38 6.75 10.19 -7.21
CA ALA A 38 7.52 8.99 -6.86
C ALA A 38 6.81 7.71 -7.34
N LEU A 39 5.47 7.67 -7.22
CA LEU A 39 4.67 6.55 -7.70
C LEU A 39 4.74 6.44 -9.24
N GLU A 40 4.64 7.57 -9.92
CA GLU A 40 4.75 7.62 -11.38
C GLU A 40 6.13 7.19 -11.87
N ALA A 41 7.19 7.58 -11.16
CA ALA A 41 8.55 7.14 -11.48
C ALA A 41 8.70 5.62 -11.33
N THR A 42 8.12 5.04 -10.28
CA THR A 42 8.12 3.59 -10.09
C THR A 42 7.34 2.88 -11.19
N ALA A 43 6.17 3.38 -11.52
CA ALA A 43 5.30 2.81 -12.56
C ALA A 43 5.93 2.91 -13.96
N ASN A 44 6.70 3.95 -14.20
CA ASN A 44 7.41 4.19 -15.46
C ASN A 44 6.53 4.02 -16.71
N GLY A 45 5.29 4.54 -16.64
CA GLY A 45 4.35 4.49 -17.75
C GLY A 45 3.75 3.13 -18.05
N HIS A 46 3.91 2.14 -17.16
CA HIS A 46 3.39 0.80 -17.39
C HIS A 46 1.84 0.81 -17.40
N ASN A 47 1.25 0.17 -18.42
CA ASN A 47 -0.19 0.18 -18.63
C ASN A 47 -0.99 -0.48 -17.49
N ASN A 48 -0.38 -1.42 -16.77
CA ASN A 48 -1.02 -2.14 -15.67
C ASN A 48 -0.84 -1.44 -14.31
N ALA A 49 -0.20 -0.27 -14.27
CA ALA A 49 -0.03 0.50 -13.05
C ALA A 49 -1.21 1.43 -12.81
N LEU A 50 -1.72 1.43 -11.59
CA LEU A 50 -2.75 2.36 -11.13
C LEU A 50 -2.15 3.22 -10.00
N ILE A 51 -2.05 4.51 -10.24
CA ILE A 51 -1.45 5.45 -9.28
C ILE A 51 -2.51 5.87 -8.26
N LEU A 52 -2.26 5.60 -6.99
CA LEU A 52 -3.20 5.85 -5.90
C LEU A 52 -2.52 6.69 -4.81
N PRO A 53 -2.42 8.02 -5.00
CA PRO A 53 -1.85 8.89 -3.97
C PRO A 53 -2.69 8.80 -2.69
N CYS A 54 -2.05 8.42 -1.58
CA CYS A 54 -2.77 8.18 -0.34
C CYS A 54 -1.78 8.17 0.83
N ASP A 55 -2.12 8.90 1.89
CA ASP A 55 -1.50 8.73 3.18
C ASP A 55 -2.21 7.58 3.91
N VAL A 56 -1.50 6.48 4.16
CA VAL A 56 -2.10 5.29 4.79
C VAL A 56 -2.58 5.55 6.23
N ALA A 57 -2.12 6.61 6.87
CA ALA A 57 -2.59 7.02 8.20
C ALA A 57 -3.95 7.75 8.17
N ASP A 58 -4.43 8.13 6.99
CA ASP A 58 -5.70 8.83 6.81
C ASP A 58 -6.80 7.83 6.40
N PRO A 59 -7.78 7.55 7.30
CA PRO A 59 -8.84 6.58 7.00
C PRO A 59 -9.64 6.89 5.73
N ALA A 60 -9.98 8.15 5.50
CA ALA A 60 -10.77 8.55 4.33
C ALA A 60 -9.96 8.37 3.03
N ALA A 61 -8.67 8.71 3.05
CA ALA A 61 -7.78 8.53 1.91
C ALA A 61 -7.62 7.05 1.56
N VAL A 62 -7.49 6.18 2.56
CA VAL A 62 -7.42 4.73 2.37
C VAL A 62 -8.70 4.19 1.74
N GLU A 63 -9.86 4.58 2.26
CA GLU A 63 -11.15 4.16 1.69
C GLU A 63 -11.27 4.58 0.23
N ASN A 64 -10.90 5.80 -0.10
CA ASN A 64 -10.94 6.31 -1.48
C ASN A 64 -9.99 5.55 -2.41
N ALA A 65 -8.77 5.28 -1.97
CA ALA A 65 -7.80 4.55 -2.78
C ALA A 65 -8.29 3.14 -3.11
N PHE A 66 -8.79 2.42 -2.11
CA PHE A 66 -9.30 1.07 -2.31
C PHE A 66 -10.60 1.05 -3.14
N ALA A 67 -11.48 2.03 -2.96
CA ALA A 67 -12.68 2.18 -3.78
C ALA A 67 -12.32 2.45 -5.25
N THR A 68 -11.31 3.27 -5.50
CA THR A 68 -10.82 3.55 -6.86
C THR A 68 -10.27 2.27 -7.51
N ALA A 69 -9.47 1.50 -6.80
CA ALA A 69 -8.95 0.24 -7.30
C ALA A 69 -10.07 -0.76 -7.59
N LEU A 70 -11.04 -0.89 -6.68
CA LEU A 70 -12.17 -1.80 -6.86
C LEU A 70 -13.03 -1.39 -8.07
N ALA A 71 -13.26 -0.09 -8.27
CA ALA A 71 -13.99 0.40 -9.43
C ALA A 71 -13.25 0.09 -10.75
N ALA A 72 -11.92 0.16 -10.74
CA ALA A 72 -11.10 -0.11 -11.92
C ALA A 72 -11.00 -1.60 -12.25
N TRP A 73 -10.94 -2.46 -11.24
CA TRP A 73 -10.59 -3.87 -11.39
C TRP A 73 -11.72 -4.87 -11.11
N GLY A 74 -12.67 -4.49 -10.28
CA GLY A 74 -13.74 -5.38 -9.84
C GLY A 74 -13.36 -6.40 -8.77
N ARG A 75 -12.07 -6.51 -8.43
CA ARG A 75 -11.57 -7.40 -7.39
C ARG A 75 -10.19 -7.00 -6.89
N LEU A 76 -9.78 -7.60 -5.80
CA LEU A 76 -8.42 -7.47 -5.25
C LEU A 76 -7.93 -8.84 -4.80
N ASP A 77 -6.77 -9.26 -5.27
CA ASP A 77 -6.20 -10.58 -4.96
C ASP A 77 -5.15 -10.53 -3.84
N THR A 78 -4.36 -9.46 -3.78
CA THR A 78 -3.28 -9.35 -2.80
C THR A 78 -3.10 -7.91 -2.32
N LEU A 79 -2.81 -7.76 -1.03
CA LEU A 79 -2.30 -6.53 -0.44
C LEU A 79 -0.89 -6.78 0.06
N PHE A 80 0.07 -5.95 -0.34
CA PHE A 80 1.38 -5.89 0.29
C PHE A 80 1.46 -4.65 1.18
N ASN A 81 1.34 -4.86 2.48
CA ASN A 81 1.46 -3.84 3.51
C ASN A 81 2.94 -3.55 3.78
N ASN A 82 3.48 -2.58 3.07
CA ASN A 82 4.89 -2.25 3.11
C ASN A 82 5.18 -0.81 3.56
N ALA A 83 4.20 0.10 3.52
CA ALA A 83 4.40 1.48 3.94
C ALA A 83 4.88 1.55 5.39
N GLY A 84 5.93 2.31 5.61
CA GLY A 84 6.49 2.51 6.94
C GLY A 84 7.50 3.63 6.93
N ILE A 85 7.71 4.23 8.08
CA ILE A 85 8.77 5.22 8.29
C ILE A 85 9.76 4.70 9.32
N GLY A 86 10.97 5.23 9.17
CA GLY A 86 12.16 4.63 9.69
C GLY A 86 12.39 4.74 11.16
N SER A 87 13.53 4.18 11.51
CA SER A 87 14.01 4.01 12.87
C SER A 87 14.53 5.30 13.47
N PHE A 88 14.60 5.29 14.78
CA PHE A 88 15.20 6.34 15.56
C PHE A 88 16.71 6.13 15.66
N SER A 89 17.46 7.20 15.51
CA SER A 89 18.93 7.18 15.67
C SER A 89 19.38 7.73 17.02
N THR A 90 18.52 7.66 18.03
CA THR A 90 18.75 8.22 19.36
C THR A 90 18.26 7.27 20.44
N THR A 91 18.56 7.58 21.71
CA THR A 91 18.06 6.82 22.85
C THR A 91 16.57 7.06 23.06
N ILE A 92 15.90 6.09 23.67
CA ILE A 92 14.43 6.10 23.81
C ILE A 92 13.90 7.36 24.49
N ASP A 93 14.64 7.87 25.47
CA ASP A 93 14.28 9.07 26.24
C ASP A 93 14.37 10.36 25.43
N GLU A 94 15.14 10.35 24.34
CA GLU A 94 15.33 11.50 23.45
C GLU A 94 14.40 11.47 22.23
N ILE A 95 13.61 10.42 22.05
CA ILE A 95 12.67 10.36 20.93
C ILE A 95 11.53 11.36 21.15
N PRO A 96 11.34 12.34 20.25
CA PRO A 96 10.21 13.27 20.37
C PRO A 96 8.88 12.51 20.30
N VAL A 97 7.94 12.86 21.17
CA VAL A 97 6.61 12.22 21.16
C VAL A 97 5.91 12.33 19.81
N PRO A 98 5.92 13.48 19.10
CA PRO A 98 5.35 13.53 17.73
C PRO A 98 5.96 12.52 16.77
N THR A 99 7.26 12.27 16.84
CA THR A 99 7.92 11.28 15.99
C THR A 99 7.42 9.87 16.28
N TRP A 100 7.27 9.54 17.56
CA TRP A 100 6.66 8.27 17.97
C TRP A 100 5.25 8.11 17.42
N LEU A 101 4.41 9.14 17.58
CA LEU A 101 3.04 9.13 17.09
C LEU A 101 2.97 8.95 15.57
N ASP A 102 3.86 9.59 14.81
CA ASP A 102 3.93 9.41 13.35
C ASP A 102 4.28 7.97 12.97
N VAL A 103 5.24 7.37 13.66
CA VAL A 103 5.62 5.97 13.40
C VAL A 103 4.44 5.03 13.68
N VAL A 104 3.75 5.22 14.79
CA VAL A 104 2.55 4.42 15.13
C VAL A 104 1.45 4.63 14.09
N SER A 105 1.20 5.86 13.68
CA SER A 105 0.14 6.17 12.72
C SER A 105 0.39 5.53 11.36
N ILE A 106 1.61 5.54 10.88
CA ILE A 106 1.93 4.99 9.55
C ILE A 106 2.14 3.49 9.63
N ASN A 107 3.01 3.03 10.52
CA ASN A 107 3.45 1.62 10.52
C ASN A 107 2.38 0.69 11.10
N LEU A 108 1.64 1.13 12.11
CA LEU A 108 0.63 0.31 12.77
C LEU A 108 -0.79 0.62 12.26
N THR A 109 -1.25 1.84 12.46
CA THR A 109 -2.61 2.24 12.08
C THR A 109 -2.81 2.13 10.58
N GLY A 110 -1.85 2.59 9.78
CA GLY A 110 -1.90 2.49 8.33
C GLY A 110 -2.00 1.06 7.83
N SER A 111 -1.21 0.15 8.41
CA SER A 111 -1.30 -1.28 8.07
C SER A 111 -2.65 -1.88 8.41
N PHE A 112 -3.22 -1.49 9.54
CA PHE A 112 -4.57 -1.91 9.94
C PHE A 112 -5.62 -1.40 8.95
N LEU A 113 -5.59 -0.12 8.61
CA LEU A 113 -6.57 0.49 7.71
C LEU A 113 -6.55 -0.17 6.31
N CYS A 114 -5.36 -0.41 5.77
CA CYS A 114 -5.23 -1.08 4.48
C CYS A 114 -5.66 -2.55 4.54
N ALA A 115 -5.29 -3.27 5.60
CA ALA A 115 -5.74 -4.65 5.80
C ALA A 115 -7.26 -4.72 5.94
N ARG A 116 -7.85 -3.80 6.69
CA ARG A 116 -9.30 -3.71 6.87
C ARG A 116 -10.03 -3.49 5.55
N ALA A 117 -9.57 -2.54 4.74
CA ALA A 117 -10.15 -2.26 3.43
C ALA A 117 -10.03 -3.45 2.47
N SER A 118 -8.85 -4.08 2.45
CA SER A 118 -8.60 -5.27 1.62
C SER A 118 -9.47 -6.44 2.03
N PHE A 119 -9.54 -6.72 3.33
CA PHE A 119 -10.32 -7.84 3.85
C PHE A 119 -11.80 -7.69 3.49
N LYS A 120 -12.35 -6.49 3.59
CA LYS A 120 -13.73 -6.22 3.20
C LYS A 120 -13.98 -6.58 1.73
N ILE A 121 -13.08 -6.20 0.83
CA ILE A 121 -13.19 -6.53 -0.59
C ILE A 121 -13.08 -8.04 -0.79
N MET A 122 -12.04 -8.65 -0.25
CA MET A 122 -11.75 -10.09 -0.42
C MET A 122 -12.84 -10.98 0.14
N ARG A 123 -13.48 -10.56 1.24
CA ARG A 123 -14.59 -11.28 1.86
C ARG A 123 -15.86 -11.27 1.00
N ASN A 124 -16.11 -10.18 0.27
CA ASN A 124 -17.37 -9.95 -0.45
C ASN A 124 -17.27 -10.23 -1.96
N GLN A 125 -16.09 -10.52 -2.48
CA GLN A 125 -15.90 -10.79 -3.91
C GLN A 125 -16.16 -12.25 -4.26
N SER A 126 -16.30 -12.53 -5.53
CA SER A 126 -16.48 -13.89 -6.07
C SER A 126 -15.46 -14.13 -7.19
N PRO A 127 -14.62 -15.15 -7.08
CA PRO A 127 -14.42 -16.04 -5.92
C PRO A 127 -13.94 -15.26 -4.69
N GLN A 128 -14.39 -15.71 -3.52
CA GLN A 128 -14.01 -15.14 -2.24
C GLN A 128 -12.54 -15.48 -1.92
N GLY A 129 -11.88 -14.56 -1.21
CA GLY A 129 -10.53 -14.79 -0.72
C GLY A 129 -9.51 -13.80 -1.26
N GLY A 130 -8.28 -14.01 -0.88
CA GLY A 130 -7.14 -13.16 -1.22
C GLY A 130 -6.00 -13.39 -0.25
N ARG A 131 -4.95 -12.56 -0.35
CA ARG A 131 -3.78 -12.63 0.52
C ARG A 131 -3.40 -11.25 1.02
N ILE A 132 -3.03 -11.18 2.28
CA ILE A 132 -2.45 -9.98 2.89
C ILE A 132 -1.04 -10.34 3.33
N ILE A 133 -0.06 -9.64 2.78
CA ILE A 133 1.35 -9.83 3.08
C ILE A 133 1.80 -8.61 3.89
N ASN A 134 2.27 -8.83 5.10
CA ASN A 134 2.79 -7.77 5.94
C ASN A 134 4.31 -7.80 5.93
N ASN A 135 4.93 -6.67 5.59
CA ASN A 135 6.36 -6.50 5.72
C ASN A 135 6.64 -6.01 7.14
N GLY A 136 7.18 -6.89 7.95
CA GLY A 136 7.54 -6.59 9.32
C GLY A 136 8.87 -5.85 9.44
N SER A 137 9.04 -5.16 10.53
CA SER A 137 10.29 -4.47 10.84
C SER A 137 10.80 -4.82 12.23
#